data_3230326c57245a4ac58aed45e6af1830
#
_entry.id   3230326c57245a4ac58aed45e6af1830
#
_cell.length_a   1.000
_cell.length_b   1.000
_cell.length_c   1.000
_cell.angle_alpha   90.00
_cell.angle_beta   90.00
_cell.angle_gamma   90.00
#
_symmetry.space_group_name_H-M   'P 1'
#
loop_
_entity.id
_entity.type
_entity.pdbx_description
1 polymer ?
#
loop_
_entity_poly.entity_id
_entity_poly.type
_entity_poly.pdbx_seq_one_letter_code
_entity_poly.pdbx_strand_id
1 'polypeptide(L)'
;TKFSRQRIQSGFSLIELMITLAIIGVLAGIAIPNYTEYVTKSKIAEAIGPLSDMRVKMERHFQDNRTYVGACVAGTQAPLPADTSNFTFSCPVANLTATTYRVVATGISSMSGFILSIDEANIRRTEGVGSGWTAPATNCWVRTKGGGC
;
A
#
# COMPACT_ATOMS: atom_id res chain seq x y z
N THR A 1 -47.43 46.68 26.89
CA THR A 1 -46.15 46.41 27.53
C THR A 1 -45.60 45.04 27.00
N LYS A 2 -44.59 45.05 26.10
CA LYS A 2 -43.93 43.84 25.59
C LYS A 2 -42.81 43.44 26.56
N PHE A 3 -42.97 42.33 27.25
CA PHE A 3 -41.88 41.71 28.00
C PHE A 3 -40.90 41.02 27.04
N SER A 4 -39.69 41.57 26.89
CA SER A 4 -38.61 40.92 26.18
C SER A 4 -38.00 39.85 27.10
N ARG A 5 -38.15 38.56 26.76
CA ARG A 5 -37.43 37.48 27.43
C ARG A 5 -35.94 37.55 26.98
N GLN A 6 -35.10 38.07 27.85
CA GLN A 6 -33.65 37.89 27.70
C GLN A 6 -33.31 36.39 27.78
N ARG A 7 -32.79 35.81 26.70
CA ARG A 7 -32.20 34.48 26.74
C ARG A 7 -30.87 34.57 27.49
N ILE A 8 -30.78 33.91 28.61
CA ILE A 8 -29.53 33.76 29.36
C ILE A 8 -28.64 32.87 28.47
N GLN A 9 -27.59 33.43 27.91
CA GLN A 9 -26.53 32.70 27.24
C GLN A 9 -25.61 32.12 28.31
N SER A 10 -25.70 30.82 28.60
CA SER A 10 -24.75 30.12 29.44
C SER A 10 -23.46 29.89 28.62
N GLY A 11 -22.35 30.48 29.05
CA GLY A 11 -21.02 30.22 28.49
C GLY A 11 -20.44 28.92 29.07
N PHE A 12 -19.52 28.29 28.32
CA PHE A 12 -18.78 27.13 28.79
C PHE A 12 -17.90 27.47 30.01
N SER A 13 -17.87 26.56 30.98
CA SER A 13 -16.97 26.73 32.13
C SER A 13 -15.52 26.33 31.73
N LEU A 14 -14.53 26.93 32.39
CA LEU A 14 -13.11 26.64 32.15
C LEU A 14 -12.79 25.16 32.41
N ILE A 15 -13.42 24.54 33.42
CA ILE A 15 -13.25 23.13 33.75
C ILE A 15 -13.80 22.21 32.68
N GLU A 16 -14.92 22.56 32.07
CA GLU A 16 -15.53 21.79 30.97
C GLU A 16 -14.65 21.77 29.71
N LEU A 17 -14.00 22.94 29.44
CA LEU A 17 -13.01 23.00 28.34
C LEU A 17 -11.77 22.17 28.64
N MET A 18 -11.28 22.15 29.88
CA MET A 18 -10.14 21.31 30.26
C MET A 18 -10.43 19.82 30.16
N ILE A 19 -11.62 19.39 30.59
CA ILE A 19 -12.03 17.99 30.49
C ILE A 19 -12.19 17.58 29.01
N THR A 20 -12.79 18.41 28.18
CA THR A 20 -12.95 18.10 26.76
C THR A 20 -11.59 17.98 26.05
N LEU A 21 -10.64 18.88 26.34
CA LEU A 21 -9.28 18.79 25.78
C LEU A 21 -8.54 17.55 26.26
N ALA A 22 -8.70 17.14 27.51
CA ALA A 22 -8.11 15.92 28.05
C ALA A 22 -8.64 14.67 27.33
N ILE A 23 -9.96 14.59 27.12
CA ILE A 23 -10.59 13.47 26.40
C ILE A 23 -10.12 13.42 24.94
N ILE A 24 -10.10 14.57 24.25
CA ILE A 24 -9.61 14.65 22.87
C ILE A 24 -8.15 14.21 22.78
N GLY A 25 -7.30 14.62 23.72
CA GLY A 25 -5.90 14.23 23.77
C GLY A 25 -5.71 12.71 23.90
N VAL A 26 -6.48 12.06 24.76
CA VAL A 26 -6.44 10.59 24.94
C VAL A 26 -6.93 9.88 23.68
N LEU A 27 -8.04 10.31 23.08
CA LEU A 27 -8.57 9.72 21.86
C LEU A 27 -7.63 9.89 20.67
N ALA A 28 -7.03 11.07 20.52
CA ALA A 28 -6.06 11.34 19.46
C ALA A 28 -4.81 10.47 19.59
N GLY A 29 -4.33 10.21 20.80
CA GLY A 29 -3.18 9.32 21.05
C GLY A 29 -3.38 7.89 20.55
N ILE A 30 -4.61 7.42 20.49
CA ILE A 30 -4.95 6.07 19.97
C ILE A 30 -5.30 6.12 18.47
N ALA A 31 -5.99 7.17 18.03
CA ALA A 31 -6.52 7.26 16.68
C ALA A 31 -5.41 7.49 15.63
N ILE A 32 -4.44 8.35 15.92
CA ILE A 32 -3.40 8.74 14.95
C ILE A 32 -2.53 7.54 14.48
N PRO A 33 -1.95 6.70 15.36
CA PRO A 33 -1.12 5.58 14.91
C PRO A 33 -1.91 4.55 14.10
N ASN A 34 -3.16 4.29 14.47
CA ASN A 34 -4.01 3.37 13.73
C ASN A 34 -4.38 3.91 12.34
N TYR A 35 -4.61 5.21 12.22
CA TYR A 35 -4.90 5.86 10.95
C TYR A 35 -3.70 5.77 9.98
N THR A 36 -2.48 6.03 10.45
CA THR A 36 -1.28 5.96 9.62
C THR A 36 -1.01 4.54 9.11
N GLU A 37 -1.23 3.53 9.95
CA GLU A 37 -1.13 2.13 9.53
C GLU A 37 -2.17 1.78 8.46
N TYR A 38 -3.41 2.22 8.63
CA TYR A 38 -4.48 1.99 7.67
C TYR A 38 -4.16 2.63 6.30
N VAL A 39 -3.66 3.87 6.30
CA VAL A 39 -3.25 4.56 5.06
C VAL A 39 -2.10 3.81 4.37
N THR A 40 -1.12 3.32 5.11
CA THR A 40 -0.01 2.54 4.53
C THR A 40 -0.50 1.22 3.94
N LYS A 41 -1.41 0.51 4.61
CA LYS A 41 -2.06 -0.71 4.07
C LYS A 41 -2.79 -0.43 2.76
N SER A 42 -3.52 0.66 2.68
CA SER A 42 -4.21 1.10 1.46
C SER A 42 -3.23 1.33 0.31
N LYS A 43 -2.09 1.98 0.57
CA LYS A 43 -1.04 2.19 -0.43
C LYS A 43 -0.37 0.89 -0.87
N ILE A 44 -0.12 -0.06 0.04
CA ILE A 44 0.39 -1.40 -0.32
C ILE A 44 -0.55 -2.09 -1.33
N ALA A 45 -1.87 -1.93 -1.18
CA ALA A 45 -2.84 -2.49 -2.09
C ALA A 45 -2.70 -1.95 -3.53
N GLU A 46 -2.20 -0.71 -3.70
CA GLU A 46 -1.89 -0.14 -5.02
C GLU A 46 -0.81 -0.92 -5.78
N ALA A 47 0.11 -1.58 -5.09
CA ALA A 47 1.11 -2.45 -5.72
C ALA A 47 0.58 -3.86 -5.96
N ILE A 48 -0.22 -4.40 -5.04
CA ILE A 48 -0.71 -5.77 -5.08
C ILE A 48 -1.63 -6.02 -6.27
N GLY A 49 -2.52 -5.08 -6.58
CA GLY A 49 -3.42 -5.18 -7.73
C GLY A 49 -2.67 -5.36 -9.04
N PRO A 50 -1.84 -4.38 -9.45
CA PRO A 50 -1.04 -4.46 -10.67
C PRO A 50 -0.10 -5.66 -10.73
N LEU A 51 0.54 -6.08 -9.62
CA LEU A 51 1.36 -7.28 -9.59
C LEU A 51 0.54 -8.55 -9.87
N SER A 52 -0.68 -8.62 -9.33
CA SER A 52 -1.59 -9.75 -9.59
C SER A 52 -2.06 -9.79 -11.04
N ASP A 53 -2.35 -8.63 -11.62
CA ASP A 53 -2.73 -8.50 -13.04
C ASP A 53 -1.56 -8.88 -13.96
N MET A 54 -0.34 -8.46 -13.59
CA MET A 54 0.86 -8.82 -14.36
C MET A 54 1.06 -10.32 -14.42
N ARG A 55 0.82 -11.06 -13.34
CA ARG A 55 0.88 -12.52 -13.38
C ARG A 55 -0.01 -13.10 -14.48
N VAL A 56 -1.25 -12.66 -14.58
CA VAL A 56 -2.19 -13.14 -15.61
C VAL A 56 -1.70 -12.76 -17.01
N LYS A 57 -1.21 -11.55 -17.20
CA LYS A 57 -0.67 -11.08 -18.48
C LYS A 57 0.59 -11.86 -18.89
N MET A 58 1.49 -12.13 -17.95
CA MET A 58 2.72 -12.90 -18.20
C MET A 58 2.40 -14.33 -18.59
N GLU A 59 1.44 -14.97 -17.92
CA GLU A 59 0.97 -16.30 -18.28
C GLU A 59 0.39 -16.34 -19.70
N ARG A 60 -0.42 -15.35 -20.05
CA ARG A 60 -0.97 -15.21 -21.41
C ARG A 60 0.13 -14.99 -22.44
N HIS A 61 1.11 -14.15 -22.15
CA HIS A 61 2.27 -13.94 -23.01
C HIS A 61 3.03 -15.25 -23.26
N PHE A 62 3.22 -16.06 -22.22
CA PHE A 62 3.88 -17.36 -22.33
C PHE A 62 3.07 -18.36 -23.15
N GLN A 63 1.75 -18.40 -23.00
CA GLN A 63 0.90 -19.27 -23.80
C GLN A 63 1.02 -19.01 -25.31
N ASP A 64 1.11 -17.73 -25.66
CA ASP A 64 1.18 -17.32 -27.07
C ASP A 64 2.61 -17.43 -27.65
N ASN A 65 3.63 -17.10 -26.87
CA ASN A 65 5.03 -17.00 -27.36
C ASN A 65 5.94 -18.13 -26.89
N ARG A 66 5.51 -18.94 -25.92
CA ARG A 66 6.30 -20.01 -25.27
C ARG A 66 7.60 -19.53 -24.64
N THR A 67 7.66 -18.24 -24.29
CA THR A 67 8.78 -17.60 -23.63
C THR A 67 8.30 -16.34 -22.90
N TYR A 68 9.00 -15.94 -21.84
CA TYR A 68 8.78 -14.64 -21.22
C TYR A 68 9.68 -13.54 -21.79
N VAL A 69 10.65 -13.90 -22.63
CA VAL A 69 11.50 -12.91 -23.31
C VAL A 69 10.64 -11.99 -24.19
N GLY A 70 10.86 -10.68 -24.05
CA GLY A 70 10.07 -9.68 -24.76
C GLY A 70 8.80 -9.22 -24.06
N ALA A 71 8.42 -9.83 -22.93
CA ALA A 71 7.37 -9.30 -22.07
C ALA A 71 7.81 -8.01 -21.37
N CYS A 72 6.91 -7.37 -20.63
CA CYS A 72 7.13 -6.12 -19.90
C CYS A 72 7.43 -4.90 -20.78
N VAL A 73 7.23 -5.00 -22.09
CA VAL A 73 7.44 -3.91 -23.04
C VAL A 73 6.10 -3.35 -23.51
N ALA A 74 6.01 -2.06 -23.69
CA ALA A 74 4.82 -1.41 -24.23
C ALA A 74 4.46 -1.98 -25.61
N GLY A 75 3.17 -2.21 -25.85
CA GLY A 75 2.66 -2.79 -27.08
C GLY A 75 2.67 -4.32 -27.13
N THR A 76 3.20 -5.01 -26.12
CA THR A 76 3.09 -6.47 -25.95
C THR A 76 1.81 -6.85 -25.20
N GLN A 77 1.53 -8.14 -25.07
CA GLN A 77 0.38 -8.63 -24.29
C GLN A 77 0.57 -8.49 -22.77
N ALA A 78 1.81 -8.32 -22.33
CA ALA A 78 2.17 -8.12 -20.92
C ALA A 78 2.98 -6.83 -20.72
N PRO A 79 2.43 -5.64 -21.03
CA PRO A 79 3.12 -4.40 -20.75
C PRO A 79 3.21 -4.18 -19.24
N LEU A 80 4.29 -3.51 -18.78
CA LEU A 80 4.39 -3.06 -17.40
C LEU A 80 3.20 -2.18 -17.02
N PRO A 81 2.70 -2.29 -15.78
CA PRO A 81 1.73 -1.34 -15.25
C PRO A 81 2.30 0.08 -15.25
N ALA A 82 1.42 1.06 -15.37
CA ALA A 82 1.83 2.45 -15.16
C ALA A 82 2.27 2.65 -13.70
N ASP A 83 3.31 3.46 -13.51
CA ASP A 83 3.74 3.87 -12.18
C ASP A 83 2.62 4.64 -11.46
N THR A 84 2.55 4.47 -10.16
CA THR A 84 1.63 5.21 -9.29
C THR A 84 2.39 6.29 -8.52
N SER A 85 1.67 7.10 -7.74
CA SER A 85 2.31 8.07 -6.83
C SER A 85 3.14 7.43 -5.71
N ASN A 86 2.94 6.12 -5.46
CA ASN A 86 3.53 5.39 -4.35
C ASN A 86 4.46 4.24 -4.78
N PHE A 87 4.32 3.74 -6.02
CA PHE A 87 5.11 2.60 -6.52
C PHE A 87 5.50 2.76 -7.98
N THR A 88 6.72 2.33 -8.30
CA THR A 88 7.21 2.09 -9.66
C THR A 88 7.27 0.59 -9.93
N PHE A 89 7.07 0.21 -11.20
CA PHE A 89 7.05 -1.20 -11.61
C PHE A 89 8.18 -1.50 -12.57
N SER A 90 8.80 -2.67 -12.40
CA SER A 90 9.90 -3.12 -13.26
C SER A 90 9.89 -4.64 -13.45
N CYS A 91 10.49 -5.07 -14.56
CA CYS A 91 10.85 -6.46 -14.82
C CYS A 91 12.38 -6.51 -14.97
N PRO A 92 13.14 -6.89 -13.94
CA PRO A 92 14.58 -6.99 -14.05
C PRO A 92 15.00 -7.96 -15.16
N VAL A 93 15.79 -7.48 -16.12
CA VAL A 93 16.20 -8.25 -17.33
C VAL A 93 16.90 -9.56 -16.95
N ALA A 94 17.65 -9.59 -15.86
CA ALA A 94 18.31 -10.79 -15.35
C ALA A 94 17.34 -11.92 -14.98
N ASN A 95 16.09 -11.60 -14.69
CA ASN A 95 15.04 -12.55 -14.34
C ASN A 95 14.05 -12.80 -15.48
N LEU A 96 14.18 -12.10 -16.61
CA LEU A 96 13.29 -12.21 -17.76
C LEU A 96 13.92 -13.15 -18.79
N THR A 97 13.64 -14.43 -18.67
CA THR A 97 14.22 -15.51 -19.50
C THR A 97 13.15 -16.25 -20.30
N ALA A 98 13.52 -17.33 -20.96
CA ALA A 98 12.56 -18.17 -21.67
C ALA A 98 11.51 -18.79 -20.72
N THR A 99 11.89 -19.11 -19.48
CA THR A 99 11.04 -19.87 -18.54
C THR A 99 10.80 -19.17 -17.20
N THR A 100 11.48 -18.07 -16.94
CA THR A 100 11.34 -17.34 -15.66
C THR A 100 11.02 -15.88 -15.90
N TYR A 101 10.34 -15.28 -14.94
CA TYR A 101 10.21 -13.82 -14.83
C TYR A 101 10.14 -13.39 -13.37
N ARG A 102 10.36 -12.12 -13.13
CA ARG A 102 10.04 -11.45 -11.88
C ARG A 102 9.51 -10.06 -12.17
N VAL A 103 8.35 -9.74 -11.63
CA VAL A 103 7.81 -8.37 -11.65
C VAL A 103 7.97 -7.80 -10.24
N VAL A 104 8.52 -6.60 -10.17
CA VAL A 104 8.85 -5.92 -8.91
C VAL A 104 8.10 -4.60 -8.84
N ALA A 105 7.48 -4.34 -7.72
CA ALA A 105 6.94 -3.03 -7.33
C ALA A 105 7.85 -2.42 -6.26
N THR A 106 8.46 -1.30 -6.56
CA THR A 106 9.35 -0.56 -5.67
C THR A 106 8.65 0.67 -5.13
N GLY A 107 8.55 0.78 -3.83
CA GLY A 107 7.94 1.92 -3.15
C GLY A 107 8.76 3.18 -3.29
N ILE A 108 8.09 4.29 -3.57
CA ILE A 108 8.65 5.64 -3.68
C ILE A 108 7.96 6.59 -2.70
N SER A 109 8.53 7.77 -2.50
CA SER A 109 7.96 8.79 -1.62
C SER A 109 7.67 8.24 -0.21
N SER A 110 6.42 8.30 0.24
CA SER A 110 6.01 7.79 1.56
C SER A 110 6.07 6.26 1.69
N MET A 111 6.21 5.53 0.58
CA MET A 111 6.33 4.07 0.54
C MET A 111 7.77 3.59 0.32
N SER A 112 8.74 4.49 0.41
CA SER A 112 10.17 4.13 0.30
C SER A 112 10.54 3.01 1.27
N GLY A 113 11.30 2.03 0.76
CA GLY A 113 11.67 0.81 1.49
C GLY A 113 10.76 -0.39 1.25
N PHE A 114 9.52 -0.20 0.82
CA PHE A 114 8.66 -1.33 0.43
C PHE A 114 9.06 -1.85 -0.94
N ILE A 115 9.34 -3.14 -1.03
CA ILE A 115 9.65 -3.83 -2.29
C ILE A 115 8.85 -5.12 -2.31
N LEU A 116 7.94 -5.23 -3.27
CA LEU A 116 7.06 -6.38 -3.45
C LEU A 116 7.34 -7.02 -4.79
N SER A 117 7.33 -8.33 -4.88
CA SER A 117 7.54 -9.02 -6.16
C SER A 117 6.66 -10.25 -6.32
N ILE A 118 6.56 -10.71 -7.57
CA ILE A 118 5.90 -11.95 -7.97
C ILE A 118 6.69 -12.59 -9.11
N ASP A 119 6.73 -13.91 -9.15
CA ASP A 119 7.42 -14.68 -10.18
C ASP A 119 6.49 -15.70 -10.90
N GLU A 120 7.06 -16.46 -11.84
CA GLU A 120 6.39 -17.48 -12.64
C GLU A 120 5.77 -18.61 -11.79
N ALA A 121 6.37 -18.93 -10.66
CA ALA A 121 5.85 -19.93 -9.72
C ALA A 121 4.73 -19.37 -8.83
N ASN A 122 4.26 -18.11 -9.10
CA ASN A 122 3.31 -17.38 -8.25
C ASN A 122 3.82 -17.19 -6.83
N ILE A 123 5.12 -17.18 -6.64
CA ILE A 123 5.69 -16.87 -5.33
C ILE A 123 5.67 -15.35 -5.14
N ARG A 124 4.96 -14.94 -4.13
CA ARG A 124 4.80 -13.53 -3.73
C ARG A 124 5.84 -13.24 -2.66
N ARG A 125 6.62 -12.19 -2.83
CA ARG A 125 7.66 -11.83 -1.86
C ARG A 125 7.54 -10.39 -1.44
N THR A 126 7.86 -10.15 -0.18
CA THR A 126 8.19 -8.83 0.35
C THR A 126 9.70 -8.79 0.55
N GLU A 127 10.40 -8.16 -0.38
CA GLU A 127 11.87 -8.07 -0.39
C GLU A 127 12.38 -6.89 0.45
N GLY A 128 11.50 -5.93 0.74
CA GLY A 128 11.78 -4.80 1.61
C GLY A 128 10.52 -4.25 2.25
N VAL A 129 10.68 -3.62 3.40
CA VAL A 129 9.61 -2.93 4.13
C VAL A 129 10.07 -1.55 4.57
N GLY A 130 9.12 -0.62 4.69
CA GLY A 130 9.39 0.72 5.19
C GLY A 130 9.70 0.74 6.69
N SER A 131 10.19 1.88 7.16
CA SER A 131 10.54 2.09 8.57
C SER A 131 9.37 1.75 9.50
N GLY A 132 9.66 0.99 10.55
CA GLY A 132 8.69 0.55 11.57
C GLY A 132 7.76 -0.57 11.12
N TRP A 133 8.00 -1.19 9.94
CA TRP A 133 7.32 -2.39 9.48
C TRP A 133 8.23 -3.61 9.59
N THR A 134 7.66 -4.78 9.81
CA THR A 134 8.37 -6.05 9.86
C THR A 134 8.14 -6.81 8.55
N ALA A 135 9.21 -7.37 7.98
CA ALA A 135 9.07 -8.24 6.81
C ALA A 135 8.40 -9.57 7.21
N PRO A 136 7.53 -10.13 6.34
CA PRO A 136 6.96 -11.44 6.60
C PRO A 136 8.03 -12.52 6.72
N ALA A 137 7.80 -13.50 7.60
CA ALA A 137 8.65 -14.68 7.72
C ALA A 137 8.47 -15.69 6.57
N THR A 138 7.42 -15.54 5.78
CA THR A 138 7.05 -16.45 4.67
C THR A 138 6.96 -15.68 3.37
N ASN A 139 6.92 -16.42 2.26
CA ASN A 139 6.74 -15.85 0.93
C ASN A 139 5.32 -15.33 0.74
N CYS A 140 5.11 -14.05 1.06
CA CYS A 140 3.85 -13.36 0.87
C CYS A 140 4.06 -11.84 0.78
N TRP A 141 3.04 -11.14 0.39
CA TRP A 141 3.00 -9.68 0.43
C TRP A 141 2.55 -9.20 1.80
N VAL A 142 3.37 -8.36 2.43
CA VAL A 142 3.06 -7.76 3.74
C VAL A 142 1.74 -6.97 3.67
N ARG A 143 0.89 -7.19 4.68
CA ARG A 143 -0.39 -6.48 4.83
C ARG A 143 -0.56 -5.83 6.20
N THR A 144 0.25 -6.22 7.17
CA THR A 144 0.20 -5.67 8.52
C THR A 144 1.57 -5.21 8.97
N LYS A 145 1.61 -4.22 9.84
CA LYS A 145 2.85 -3.66 10.38
C LYS A 145 3.73 -4.69 11.07
N GLY A 146 3.12 -5.72 11.66
CA GLY A 146 3.80 -6.84 12.33
C GLY A 146 4.29 -7.95 11.38
N GLY A 147 4.26 -7.77 10.05
CA GLY A 147 4.72 -8.77 9.09
C GLY A 147 3.68 -9.82 8.71
N GLY A 148 2.42 -9.59 9.02
CA GLY A 148 1.33 -10.47 8.54
C GLY A 148 1.00 -10.25 7.07
N CYS A 149 0.46 -11.29 6.41
CA CYS A 149 0.07 -11.36 4.98
C CYS A 149 -1.43 -11.14 4.76
#